data_a697b1976e17f5701a85c24319e8d1a8
#
_entry.id   a697b1976e17f5701a85c24319e8d1a8
#
_cell.length_a   1.000
_cell.length_b   1.000
_cell.length_c   1.000
_cell.angle_alpha   90.00
_cell.angle_beta   90.00
_cell.angle_gamma   90.00
#
_symmetry.space_group_name_H-M   'P 1'
#
loop_
_entity.id
_entity.type
_entity.pdbx_description
1 polymer ?
#
loop_
_entity_poly.entity_id
_entity_poly.type
_entity_poly.pdbx_seq_one_letter_code
_entity_poly.pdbx_strand_id
1 'polypeptide(L)'
;MKQKDDGARALRIQLLIGFMCVAMVVYFVLLGRAGVILVSSGRWAAIGLGVAVFLLPVVGLWAMIATLRAGFAHQRLARLAREQGRELDVSALARRPSGRIERGAADELFDSVRAEVEEDPNDWCRWYRLARAYDYAGDRGRARETMKKAVAMQEQVR
;
A
#
# COMPACT_ATOMS: atom_id res chain seq x y z
N MET A 1 -6.48 -36.09 -5.75
CA MET A 1 -5.87 -35.49 -6.94
C MET A 1 -5.62 -33.98 -6.83
N LYS A 2 -6.48 -33.21 -6.15
CA LYS A 2 -6.39 -31.71 -6.02
C LYS A 2 -5.12 -31.21 -5.31
N GLN A 3 -4.65 -31.89 -4.29
CA GLN A 3 -3.49 -31.46 -3.46
C GLN A 3 -2.14 -31.52 -4.20
N LYS A 4 -2.00 -32.37 -5.24
CA LYS A 4 -0.77 -32.48 -6.05
C LYS A 4 -0.63 -31.34 -7.05
N ASP A 5 -1.76 -30.79 -7.53
CA ASP A 5 -1.78 -29.67 -8.46
C ASP A 5 -1.47 -28.32 -7.77
N ASP A 6 -1.85 -28.17 -6.50
CA ASP A 6 -1.59 -26.96 -5.72
C ASP A 6 -0.09 -26.84 -5.37
N GLY A 7 0.59 -27.96 -5.10
CA GLY A 7 2.04 -27.98 -4.89
C GLY A 7 2.84 -27.64 -6.15
N ALA A 8 2.42 -28.14 -7.30
CA ALA A 8 3.08 -27.83 -8.58
C ALA A 8 2.87 -26.35 -9.00
N ARG A 9 1.72 -25.77 -8.69
CA ARG A 9 1.45 -24.34 -8.92
C ARG A 9 2.29 -23.47 -8.00
N ALA A 10 2.36 -23.80 -6.71
CA ALA A 10 3.18 -23.08 -5.74
C ALA A 10 4.66 -23.11 -6.15
N LEU A 11 5.17 -24.26 -6.57
CA LEU A 11 6.56 -24.40 -7.03
C LEU A 11 6.83 -23.54 -8.29
N ARG A 12 5.92 -23.52 -9.25
CA ARG A 12 6.07 -22.68 -10.46
C ARG A 12 6.09 -21.19 -10.11
N ILE A 13 5.24 -20.75 -9.17
CA ILE A 13 5.20 -19.36 -8.70
C ILE A 13 6.51 -19.01 -7.98
N GLN A 14 7.02 -19.88 -7.11
CA GLN A 14 8.30 -19.68 -6.42
C GLN A 14 9.47 -19.62 -7.40
N LEU A 15 9.53 -20.51 -8.41
CA LEU A 15 10.55 -20.48 -9.45
C LEU A 15 10.48 -19.20 -10.28
N LEU A 16 9.27 -18.74 -10.62
CA LEU A 16 9.08 -17.50 -11.37
C LEU A 16 9.54 -16.28 -10.55
N ILE A 17 9.21 -16.23 -9.26
CA ILE A 17 9.68 -15.18 -8.36
C ILE A 17 11.19 -15.23 -8.21
N GLY A 18 11.77 -16.42 -8.01
CA GLY A 18 13.22 -16.61 -7.95
C GLY A 18 13.93 -16.15 -9.22
N PHE A 19 13.41 -16.53 -10.39
CA PHE A 19 13.92 -16.08 -11.67
C PHE A 19 13.85 -14.54 -11.81
N MET A 20 12.73 -13.93 -11.45
CA MET A 20 12.57 -12.47 -11.46
C MET A 20 13.58 -11.78 -10.52
N CYS A 21 13.81 -12.33 -9.34
CA CYS A 21 14.80 -11.79 -8.39
C CYS A 21 16.22 -11.88 -8.97
N VAL A 22 16.59 -13.01 -9.55
CA VAL A 22 17.90 -13.18 -10.19
C VAL A 22 18.07 -12.22 -11.36
N ALA A 23 17.07 -12.10 -12.22
CA ALA A 23 17.09 -11.16 -13.35
C ALA A 23 17.26 -9.71 -12.88
N MET A 24 16.57 -9.32 -11.79
CA MET A 24 16.71 -8.00 -11.16
C MET A 24 18.14 -7.77 -10.63
N VAL A 25 18.73 -8.75 -9.95
CA VAL A 25 20.11 -8.64 -9.46
C VAL A 25 21.10 -8.48 -10.62
N VAL A 26 20.98 -9.33 -11.66
CA VAL A 26 21.83 -9.21 -12.86
C VAL A 26 21.66 -7.84 -13.51
N TYR A 27 20.43 -7.37 -13.66
CA TYR A 27 20.15 -6.04 -14.20
C TYR A 27 20.83 -4.93 -13.40
N PHE A 28 20.71 -4.94 -12.06
CA PHE A 28 21.38 -3.94 -11.21
C PHE A 28 22.90 -4.00 -11.28
N VAL A 29 23.48 -5.19 -11.36
CA VAL A 29 24.94 -5.34 -11.55
C VAL A 29 25.39 -4.75 -12.88
N LEU A 30 24.68 -5.04 -13.98
CA LEU A 30 25.00 -4.49 -15.31
C LEU A 30 24.82 -2.96 -15.33
N LEU A 31 23.75 -2.47 -14.74
CA LEU A 31 23.46 -1.04 -14.63
C LEU A 31 24.52 -0.30 -13.80
N GLY A 32 24.95 -0.91 -12.68
CA GLY A 32 26.01 -0.38 -11.85
C GLY A 32 27.36 -0.29 -12.60
N ARG A 33 27.72 -1.34 -13.33
CA ARG A 33 28.92 -1.32 -14.19
C ARG A 33 28.85 -0.22 -15.26
N ALA A 34 27.71 -0.10 -15.95
CA ALA A 34 27.50 0.95 -16.94
C ALA A 34 27.64 2.35 -16.30
N GLY A 35 27.03 2.56 -15.12
CA GLY A 35 27.16 3.82 -14.36
C GLY A 35 28.61 4.16 -14.01
N VAL A 36 29.38 3.20 -13.53
CA VAL A 36 30.81 3.39 -13.23
C VAL A 36 31.59 3.78 -14.50
N ILE A 37 31.39 3.10 -15.60
CA ILE A 37 32.06 3.40 -16.88
C ILE A 37 31.70 4.82 -17.35
N LEU A 38 30.43 5.22 -17.24
CA LEU A 38 29.99 6.56 -17.61
C LEU A 38 30.64 7.64 -16.76
N VAL A 39 30.68 7.45 -15.45
CA VAL A 39 31.32 8.41 -14.51
C VAL A 39 32.82 8.52 -14.76
N SER A 40 33.51 7.40 -15.05
CA SER A 40 34.95 7.37 -15.32
C SER A 40 35.34 7.91 -16.69
N SER A 41 34.41 8.14 -17.58
CA SER A 41 34.67 8.63 -18.96
C SER A 41 35.20 10.06 -19.07
N GLY A 42 35.18 10.84 -17.97
CA GLY A 42 35.62 12.24 -17.92
C GLY A 42 34.78 13.25 -18.71
N ARG A 43 33.71 12.80 -19.39
CA ARG A 43 32.79 13.67 -20.15
C ARG A 43 31.65 14.12 -19.28
N TRP A 44 31.43 15.42 -19.12
CA TRP A 44 30.40 15.98 -18.24
C TRP A 44 29.01 15.41 -18.47
N ALA A 45 28.61 15.22 -19.73
CA ALA A 45 27.31 14.64 -20.06
C ALA A 45 27.21 13.15 -19.61
N ALA A 46 28.28 12.38 -19.76
CA ALA A 46 28.33 10.99 -19.35
C ALA A 46 28.34 10.86 -17.83
N ILE A 47 29.06 11.74 -17.13
CA ILE A 47 29.07 11.80 -15.65
C ILE A 47 27.64 12.06 -15.14
N GLY A 48 26.95 13.06 -15.72
CA GLY A 48 25.56 13.35 -15.34
C GLY A 48 24.63 12.16 -15.53
N LEU A 49 24.76 11.45 -16.65
CA LEU A 49 23.99 10.24 -16.91
C LEU A 49 24.33 9.11 -15.94
N GLY A 50 25.61 8.89 -15.65
CA GLY A 50 26.07 7.89 -14.68
C GLY A 50 25.52 8.15 -13.27
N VAL A 51 25.53 9.40 -12.83
CA VAL A 51 24.93 9.82 -11.55
C VAL A 51 23.43 9.54 -11.53
N ALA A 52 22.72 9.87 -12.60
CA ALA A 52 21.27 9.58 -12.71
C ALA A 52 20.98 8.08 -12.61
N VAL A 53 21.79 7.23 -13.22
CA VAL A 53 21.68 5.76 -13.16
C VAL A 53 21.80 5.26 -11.71
N PHE A 54 22.61 5.88 -10.87
CA PHE A 54 22.70 5.51 -9.45
C PHE A 54 21.58 6.10 -8.60
N LEU A 55 21.13 7.32 -8.91
CA LEU A 55 20.06 7.98 -8.14
C LEU A 55 18.70 7.30 -8.31
N LEU A 56 18.36 6.83 -9.52
CA LEU A 56 17.05 6.22 -9.79
C LEU A 56 16.75 5.00 -8.91
N PRO A 57 17.66 4.00 -8.75
CA PRO A 57 17.44 2.89 -7.83
C PRO A 57 17.28 3.32 -6.37
N VAL A 58 18.02 4.33 -5.93
CA VAL A 58 17.93 4.85 -4.55
C VAL A 58 16.57 5.47 -4.31
N VAL A 59 16.09 6.31 -5.23
CA VAL A 59 14.74 6.90 -5.16
C VAL A 59 13.67 5.83 -5.23
N GLY A 60 13.83 4.83 -6.12
CA GLY A 60 12.91 3.69 -6.23
C GLY A 60 12.83 2.87 -4.94
N LEU A 61 13.98 2.57 -4.33
CA LEU A 61 14.05 1.86 -3.05
C LEU A 61 13.40 2.67 -1.93
N TRP A 62 13.68 3.97 -1.85
CA TRP A 62 13.04 4.85 -0.88
C TRP A 62 11.51 4.87 -1.04
N ALA A 63 11.02 5.04 -2.27
CA ALA A 63 9.59 5.03 -2.56
C ALA A 63 8.93 3.68 -2.20
N MET A 64 9.63 2.57 -2.49
CA MET A 64 9.19 1.22 -2.12
C MET A 64 9.07 1.07 -0.60
N ILE A 65 10.10 1.47 0.15
CA ILE A 65 10.09 1.40 1.63
C ILE A 65 8.96 2.26 2.19
N ALA A 66 8.77 3.48 1.68
CA ALA A 66 7.71 4.37 2.10
C ALA A 66 6.32 3.76 1.86
N THR A 67 6.12 3.12 0.69
CA THR A 67 4.87 2.44 0.34
C THR A 67 4.60 1.23 1.24
N LEU A 68 5.63 0.40 1.49
CA LEU A 68 5.52 -0.75 2.38
C LEU A 68 5.18 -0.33 3.81
N ARG A 69 5.86 0.69 4.33
CA ARG A 69 5.56 1.22 5.67
C ARG A 69 4.11 1.68 5.80
N ALA A 70 3.61 2.41 4.80
CA ALA A 70 2.21 2.82 4.78
C ALA A 70 1.26 1.61 4.75
N GLY A 71 1.56 0.59 3.94
CA GLY A 71 0.79 -0.65 3.88
C GLY A 71 0.74 -1.40 5.22
N PHE A 72 1.88 -1.54 5.89
CA PHE A 72 1.95 -2.18 7.22
C PHE A 72 1.19 -1.38 8.30
N ALA A 73 1.28 -0.04 8.26
CA ALA A 73 0.52 0.80 9.18
C ALA A 73 -1.00 0.60 9.01
N HIS A 74 -1.49 0.56 7.77
CA HIS A 74 -2.91 0.30 7.49
C HIS A 74 -3.36 -1.09 7.95
N GLN A 75 -2.55 -2.12 7.70
CA GLN A 75 -2.85 -3.50 8.17
C GLN A 75 -2.88 -3.59 9.69
N ARG A 76 -1.98 -2.86 10.35
CA ARG A 76 -1.94 -2.79 11.81
C ARG A 76 -3.20 -2.16 12.38
N LEU A 77 -3.65 -1.02 11.84
CA LEU A 77 -4.89 -0.38 12.27
C LEU A 77 -6.10 -1.29 12.06
N ALA A 78 -6.18 -1.94 10.89
CA ALA A 78 -7.23 -2.91 10.58
C ALA A 78 -7.27 -4.05 11.61
N ARG A 79 -6.10 -4.59 11.98
CA ARG A 79 -5.99 -5.64 12.99
C ARG A 79 -6.44 -5.14 14.35
N LEU A 80 -5.96 -3.99 14.81
CA LEU A 80 -6.34 -3.40 16.10
C LEU A 80 -7.84 -3.10 16.18
N ALA A 81 -8.43 -2.53 15.13
CA ALA A 81 -9.86 -2.28 15.05
C ALA A 81 -10.67 -3.58 15.15
N ARG A 82 -10.18 -4.64 14.52
CA ARG A 82 -10.81 -5.98 14.54
C ARG A 82 -10.71 -6.64 15.93
N GLU A 83 -9.54 -6.58 16.56
CA GLU A 83 -9.30 -7.09 17.91
C GLU A 83 -10.18 -6.38 18.95
N GLN A 84 -10.49 -5.10 18.73
CA GLN A 84 -11.40 -4.30 19.57
C GLN A 84 -12.88 -4.48 19.21
N GLY A 85 -13.21 -5.28 18.19
CA GLY A 85 -14.60 -5.45 17.70
C GLY A 85 -15.19 -4.18 17.06
N ARG A 86 -14.34 -3.23 16.64
CA ARG A 86 -14.71 -1.91 16.12
C ARG A 86 -14.49 -1.77 14.61
N GLU A 87 -14.21 -2.87 13.93
CA GLU A 87 -14.10 -2.85 12.46
C GLU A 87 -15.46 -2.51 11.83
N LEU A 88 -15.43 -1.81 10.70
CA LEU A 88 -16.63 -1.42 9.97
C LEU A 88 -17.28 -2.65 9.34
N ASP A 89 -18.46 -3.03 9.81
CA ASP A 89 -19.24 -4.11 9.20
C ASP A 89 -19.97 -3.61 7.95
N VAL A 90 -19.57 -4.16 6.83
CA VAL A 90 -20.16 -3.88 5.51
C VAL A 90 -20.79 -5.10 4.88
N SER A 91 -20.98 -6.18 5.67
CA SER A 91 -21.49 -7.47 5.17
C SER A 91 -22.93 -7.38 4.70
N ALA A 92 -23.76 -6.57 5.38
CA ALA A 92 -25.19 -6.38 5.09
C ALA A 92 -25.47 -5.33 4.00
N LEU A 93 -24.46 -4.59 3.52
CA LEU A 93 -24.67 -3.53 2.55
C LEU A 93 -24.92 -4.06 1.15
N ALA A 94 -25.89 -3.46 0.44
CA ALA A 94 -26.19 -3.77 -0.93
C ALA A 94 -24.98 -3.61 -1.85
N ARG A 95 -24.77 -4.59 -2.73
CA ARG A 95 -23.62 -4.61 -3.66
C ARG A 95 -24.08 -4.67 -5.11
N ARG A 96 -23.34 -3.99 -5.97
CA ARG A 96 -23.49 -4.09 -7.43
C ARG A 96 -22.97 -5.45 -7.93
N PRO A 97 -23.35 -5.87 -9.15
CA PRO A 97 -22.82 -7.09 -9.76
C PRO A 97 -21.28 -7.12 -9.84
N SER A 98 -20.62 -5.95 -9.84
CA SER A 98 -19.15 -5.81 -9.79
C SER A 98 -18.52 -6.07 -8.41
N GLY A 99 -19.32 -6.41 -7.38
CA GLY A 99 -18.90 -6.62 -6.00
C GLY A 99 -18.68 -5.33 -5.19
N ARG A 100 -18.78 -4.15 -5.80
CA ARG A 100 -18.69 -2.87 -5.10
C ARG A 100 -19.99 -2.57 -4.35
N ILE A 101 -19.89 -1.88 -3.21
CA ILE A 101 -21.07 -1.39 -2.47
C ILE A 101 -21.85 -0.44 -3.38
N GLU A 102 -23.19 -0.51 -3.30
CA GLU A 102 -24.08 0.39 -4.00
C GLU A 102 -23.90 1.82 -3.49
N ARG A 103 -24.03 2.81 -4.38
CA ARG A 103 -23.67 4.19 -4.06
C ARG A 103 -24.49 4.76 -2.90
N GLY A 104 -25.80 4.53 -2.91
CA GLY A 104 -26.68 5.00 -1.81
C GLY A 104 -26.29 4.39 -0.47
N ALA A 105 -26.04 3.07 -0.42
CA ALA A 105 -25.59 2.40 0.80
C ALA A 105 -24.19 2.88 1.27
N ALA A 106 -23.31 3.24 0.34
CA ALA A 106 -22.00 3.80 0.69
C ALA A 106 -22.12 5.23 1.22
N ASP A 107 -23.03 6.05 0.69
CA ASP A 107 -23.27 7.42 1.14
C ASP A 107 -23.89 7.42 2.55
N GLU A 108 -24.90 6.56 2.81
CA GLU A 108 -25.50 6.39 4.15
C GLU A 108 -24.47 5.92 5.18
N LEU A 109 -23.63 4.94 4.83
CA LEU A 109 -22.52 4.48 5.67
C LEU A 109 -21.56 5.62 5.98
N PHE A 110 -21.22 6.42 4.98
CA PHE A 110 -20.33 7.56 5.14
C PHE A 110 -20.89 8.59 6.14
N ASP A 111 -22.16 8.95 6.01
CA ASP A 111 -22.79 9.93 6.90
C ASP A 111 -22.83 9.43 8.35
N SER A 112 -23.13 8.14 8.56
CA SER A 112 -23.12 7.55 9.92
C SER A 112 -21.72 7.55 10.54
N VAL A 113 -20.71 7.15 9.79
CA VAL A 113 -19.32 7.10 10.30
C VAL A 113 -18.73 8.49 10.49
N ARG A 114 -19.16 9.46 9.68
CA ARG A 114 -18.78 10.86 9.85
C ARG A 114 -19.33 11.42 11.17
N ALA A 115 -20.59 11.15 11.48
CA ALA A 115 -21.18 11.55 12.77
C ALA A 115 -20.41 10.98 13.98
N GLU A 116 -19.94 9.70 13.89
CA GLU A 116 -19.10 9.11 14.93
C GLU A 116 -17.80 9.90 15.17
N VAL A 117 -17.17 10.40 14.11
CA VAL A 117 -15.94 11.22 14.23
C VAL A 117 -16.24 12.59 14.82
N GLU A 118 -17.42 13.18 14.52
CA GLU A 118 -17.86 14.47 15.09
C GLU A 118 -18.13 14.36 16.59
N GLU A 119 -18.61 13.20 17.08
CA GLU A 119 -18.82 12.93 18.52
C GLU A 119 -17.51 12.83 19.30
N ASP A 120 -16.51 12.13 18.76
CA ASP A 120 -15.20 11.99 19.40
C ASP A 120 -14.08 12.07 18.36
N PRO A 121 -13.59 13.25 18.08
CA PRO A 121 -12.54 13.48 17.08
C PRO A 121 -11.15 13.03 17.54
N ASN A 122 -10.98 12.60 18.80
CA ASN A 122 -9.69 12.17 19.34
C ASN A 122 -9.48 10.65 19.27
N ASP A 123 -10.47 9.88 18.86
CA ASP A 123 -10.37 8.43 18.70
C ASP A 123 -9.84 8.05 17.31
N TRP A 124 -8.64 7.49 17.25
CA TRP A 124 -8.01 7.02 16.01
C TRP A 124 -8.87 5.99 15.25
N CYS A 125 -9.63 5.15 15.97
CA CYS A 125 -10.44 4.10 15.33
C CYS A 125 -11.60 4.69 14.53
N ARG A 126 -12.22 5.78 15.00
CA ARG A 126 -13.27 6.51 14.27
C ARG A 126 -12.70 7.11 12.97
N TRP A 127 -11.50 7.69 13.01
CA TRP A 127 -10.82 8.16 11.80
C TRP A 127 -10.45 7.02 10.84
N TYR A 128 -10.04 5.86 11.36
CA TYR A 128 -9.82 4.67 10.55
C TYR A 128 -11.11 4.22 9.83
N ARG A 129 -12.24 4.16 10.55
CA ARG A 129 -13.56 3.83 9.98
C ARG A 129 -13.98 4.84 8.91
N LEU A 130 -13.79 6.14 9.14
CA LEU A 130 -14.07 7.19 8.17
C LEU A 130 -13.20 7.04 6.91
N ALA A 131 -11.93 6.70 7.05
CA ALA A 131 -11.07 6.42 5.90
C ALA A 131 -11.59 5.23 5.07
N ARG A 132 -12.10 4.19 5.73
CA ARG A 132 -12.72 3.04 5.06
C ARG A 132 -14.03 3.42 4.35
N ALA A 133 -14.84 4.28 4.98
CA ALA A 133 -16.09 4.77 4.37
C ALA A 133 -15.80 5.59 3.10
N TYR A 134 -14.79 6.46 3.10
CA TYR A 134 -14.33 7.16 1.89
C TYR A 134 -13.88 6.21 0.79
N ASP A 135 -13.15 5.14 1.13
CA ASP A 135 -12.70 4.13 0.16
C ASP A 135 -13.89 3.40 -0.49
N TYR A 136 -14.90 3.05 0.29
CA TYR A 136 -16.14 2.45 -0.20
C TYR A 136 -16.97 3.40 -1.07
N ALA A 137 -17.00 4.69 -0.75
CA ALA A 137 -17.60 5.74 -1.56
C ALA A 137 -16.80 6.05 -2.84
N GLY A 138 -15.56 5.52 -2.96
CA GLY A 138 -14.69 5.67 -4.12
C GLY A 138 -13.79 6.91 -4.07
N ASP A 139 -13.81 7.70 -3.01
CA ASP A 139 -12.92 8.85 -2.80
C ASP A 139 -11.59 8.41 -2.18
N ARG A 140 -10.72 7.89 -3.06
CA ARG A 140 -9.39 7.40 -2.66
C ARG A 140 -8.45 8.51 -2.19
N GLY A 141 -8.71 9.77 -2.57
CA GLY A 141 -7.93 10.92 -2.14
C GLY A 141 -8.12 11.15 -0.65
N ARG A 142 -9.37 11.42 -0.26
CA ARG A 142 -9.76 11.64 1.12
C ARG A 142 -9.54 10.41 1.99
N ALA A 143 -9.79 9.20 1.47
CA ALA A 143 -9.50 7.95 2.18
C ALA A 143 -8.04 7.88 2.64
N ARG A 144 -7.07 8.23 1.77
CA ARG A 144 -5.64 8.23 2.12
C ARG A 144 -5.26 9.28 3.15
N GLU A 145 -5.80 10.49 3.04
CA GLU A 145 -5.54 11.58 3.99
C GLU A 145 -6.10 11.24 5.38
N THR A 146 -7.35 10.78 5.43
CA THR A 146 -8.01 10.37 6.66
C THR A 146 -7.30 9.19 7.31
N MET A 147 -6.82 8.21 6.52
CA MET A 147 -6.04 7.09 7.01
C MET A 147 -4.70 7.52 7.61
N LYS A 148 -4.00 8.48 6.98
CA LYS A 148 -2.76 9.04 7.56
C LYS A 148 -3.03 9.67 8.91
N LYS A 149 -4.14 10.39 9.07
CA LYS A 149 -4.54 10.97 10.36
C LYS A 149 -4.79 9.90 11.41
N ALA A 150 -5.52 8.83 11.07
CA ALA A 150 -5.76 7.71 11.98
C ALA A 150 -4.45 7.03 12.43
N VAL A 151 -3.50 6.84 11.51
CA VAL A 151 -2.17 6.27 11.83
C VAL A 151 -1.40 7.18 12.79
N ALA A 152 -1.33 8.49 12.50
CA ALA A 152 -0.62 9.44 13.34
C ALA A 152 -1.21 9.50 14.76
N MET A 153 -2.53 9.49 14.90
CA MET A 153 -3.21 9.48 16.21
C MET A 153 -2.93 8.18 16.98
N GLN A 154 -2.97 7.03 16.30
CA GLN A 154 -2.68 5.74 16.93
C GLN A 154 -1.22 5.64 17.41
N GLU A 155 -0.28 6.27 16.71
CA GLU A 155 1.12 6.34 17.12
C GLU A 155 1.34 7.20 18.36
N GLN A 156 0.52 8.24 18.57
CA GLN A 156 0.58 9.10 19.76
C GLN A 156 0.05 8.42 21.04
N VAL A 157 -0.85 7.45 20.90
CA VAL A 157 -1.45 6.72 22.04
C VAL A 157 -0.58 5.53 22.47
N ARG A 158 0.48 5.23 21.74
CA ARG A 158 1.38 4.09 22.01
C ARG A 158 2.49 4.42 23.00
#